data_bec1166623b52f9e9fbc2733cf013256
#
_entry.id   bec1166623b52f9e9fbc2733cf013256
#
_cell.length_a   1.000
_cell.length_b   1.000
_cell.length_c   1.000
_cell.angle_alpha   90.00
_cell.angle_beta   90.00
_cell.angle_gamma   90.00
#
_symmetry.space_group_name_H-M   'P 1'
#
loop_
_entity.id
_entity.type
_entity.pdbx_description
1 polymer ?
#
loop_
_entity_poly.entity_id
_entity_poly.type
_entity_poly.pdbx_seq_one_letter_code
_entity_poly.pdbx_strand_id
1 'polypeptide(L)'
;MSVTEQAASVVMGHITGTDPAALHAYMQSAPQGAPLGGFILMGGNIGADAAQVRAVSDALTLDPALPPLIAIDEEGGVVRRLPWDILPGGRGLQTLDLTQTEDVFAQRAALVAETGANVNFGIIADVPADASSFIASRALGADADSASARVTAAVDGEEGIVLSTLKHFPGHGAAPGDSHHSIPSTAMTLAQWQAGDARPFIAGIDAGAELLMFGHLAYTAVDPVPASLSARWHEIARDELGFDGVMITDDLGMLSASGVAEYRDPVSNAVTALQAGNDMVLMVAGTTAETAPQMAAGIVDAVADGRLSAERLRDAAEHVMRLRVQLAGGR
;
A
#
# COMPACT_ATOMS: atom_id res chain seq x y z
N MET A 1 22.62 6.69 3.64
CA MET A 1 22.09 6.85 2.27
C MET A 1 22.24 8.31 1.83
N SER A 2 22.70 8.55 0.59
CA SER A 2 22.61 9.85 -0.07
C SER A 2 21.16 10.26 -0.31
N VAL A 3 20.90 11.53 -0.65
CA VAL A 3 19.54 12.00 -1.02
C VAL A 3 18.98 11.19 -2.20
N THR A 4 19.82 10.85 -3.18
CA THR A 4 19.42 10.03 -4.33
C THR A 4 18.99 8.62 -3.92
N GLU A 5 19.74 7.96 -3.04
CA GLU A 5 19.38 6.63 -2.51
C GLU A 5 18.11 6.68 -1.66
N GLN A 6 17.94 7.74 -0.84
CA GLN A 6 16.72 7.95 -0.08
C GLN A 6 15.52 8.15 -1.00
N ALA A 7 15.64 9.00 -2.04
CA ALA A 7 14.58 9.25 -3.00
C ALA A 7 14.16 7.97 -3.77
N ALA A 8 15.12 7.14 -4.18
CA ALA A 8 14.84 5.87 -4.82
C ALA A 8 14.16 4.88 -3.86
N SER A 9 14.62 4.83 -2.59
CA SER A 9 14.13 3.86 -1.60
C SER A 9 12.67 4.08 -1.18
N VAL A 10 12.10 5.25 -1.41
CA VAL A 10 10.70 5.59 -1.07
C VAL A 10 9.75 5.44 -2.26
N VAL A 11 10.20 4.92 -3.38
CA VAL A 11 9.38 4.69 -4.58
C VAL A 11 9.13 3.20 -4.78
N MET A 12 7.84 2.81 -4.83
CA MET A 12 7.38 1.50 -5.30
C MET A 12 6.76 1.66 -6.68
N GLY A 13 7.33 0.97 -7.66
CA GLY A 13 6.89 1.07 -9.04
C GLY A 13 6.40 -0.24 -9.61
N HIS A 14 6.05 -0.21 -10.91
CA HIS A 14 5.58 -1.35 -11.67
C HIS A 14 5.99 -1.24 -13.13
N ILE A 15 6.37 -2.35 -13.74
CA ILE A 15 6.39 -2.57 -15.19
C ILE A 15 5.78 -3.94 -15.52
N THR A 16 5.10 -4.03 -16.66
CA THR A 16 4.52 -5.27 -17.13
C THR A 16 5.59 -6.20 -17.71
N GLY A 17 5.47 -7.50 -17.45
CA GLY A 17 6.31 -8.53 -18.04
C GLY A 17 7.08 -9.34 -17.00
N THR A 18 7.78 -10.38 -17.51
CA THR A 18 8.51 -11.36 -16.68
C THR A 18 9.96 -11.53 -17.13
N ASP A 19 10.45 -10.67 -18.03
CA ASP A 19 11.84 -10.70 -18.46
C ASP A 19 12.79 -10.28 -17.33
N PRO A 20 13.66 -11.19 -16.84
CA PRO A 20 14.53 -10.91 -15.71
C PRO A 20 15.50 -9.74 -15.96
N ALA A 21 15.98 -9.57 -17.18
CA ALA A 21 16.92 -8.49 -17.49
C ALA A 21 16.22 -7.12 -17.46
N ALA A 22 14.98 -7.03 -17.97
CA ALA A 22 14.18 -5.82 -17.92
C ALA A 22 13.78 -5.45 -16.48
N LEU A 23 13.38 -6.43 -15.67
CA LEU A 23 13.02 -6.24 -14.25
C LEU A 23 14.23 -5.77 -13.43
N HIS A 24 15.38 -6.42 -13.60
CA HIS A 24 16.62 -6.04 -12.94
C HIS A 24 17.06 -4.60 -13.31
N ALA A 25 17.02 -4.27 -14.61
CA ALA A 25 17.33 -2.93 -15.09
C ALA A 25 16.36 -1.87 -14.54
N TYR A 26 15.08 -2.22 -14.45
CA TYR A 26 14.08 -1.33 -13.87
C TYR A 26 14.34 -1.01 -12.40
N MET A 27 14.71 -2.01 -11.60
CA MET A 27 15.03 -1.78 -10.18
C MET A 27 16.28 -0.89 -9.98
N GLN A 28 17.15 -0.74 -10.99
CA GLN A 28 18.32 0.16 -10.99
C GLN A 28 18.11 1.44 -11.79
N SER A 29 16.86 1.75 -12.18
CA SER A 29 16.58 2.86 -13.10
C SER A 29 16.56 4.25 -12.46
N ALA A 30 16.52 4.35 -11.14
CA ALA A 30 16.56 5.65 -10.46
C ALA A 30 17.89 6.37 -10.69
N PRO A 31 17.97 7.70 -10.46
CA PRO A 31 19.19 8.47 -10.70
C PRO A 31 20.43 7.84 -10.08
N GLN A 32 21.54 7.86 -10.82
CA GLN A 32 22.84 7.27 -10.44
C GLN A 32 22.79 5.73 -10.23
N GLY A 33 21.76 5.05 -10.74
CA GLY A 33 21.61 3.61 -10.57
C GLY A 33 21.18 3.20 -9.15
N ALA A 34 20.63 4.13 -8.36
CA ALA A 34 20.11 3.82 -7.04
C ALA A 34 18.93 2.82 -7.15
N PRO A 35 18.87 1.77 -6.31
CA PRO A 35 17.81 0.80 -6.37
C PRO A 35 16.48 1.38 -5.88
N LEU A 36 15.38 1.12 -6.61
CA LEU A 36 14.02 1.42 -6.14
C LEU A 36 13.72 0.67 -4.83
N GLY A 37 12.91 1.27 -3.96
CA GLY A 37 12.56 0.71 -2.67
C GLY A 37 11.61 -0.47 -2.74
N GLY A 38 10.77 -0.52 -3.78
CA GLY A 38 9.80 -1.58 -3.94
C GLY A 38 9.28 -1.77 -5.36
N PHE A 39 8.55 -2.87 -5.53
CA PHE A 39 7.85 -3.24 -6.75
C PHE A 39 6.51 -3.90 -6.40
N ILE A 40 5.45 -3.60 -7.14
CA ILE A 40 4.18 -4.32 -7.01
C ILE A 40 3.99 -5.29 -8.17
N LEU A 41 3.67 -6.55 -7.84
CA LEU A 41 3.33 -7.58 -8.80
C LEU A 41 1.88 -7.41 -9.27
N MET A 42 1.69 -7.20 -10.58
CA MET A 42 0.38 -7.10 -11.21
C MET A 42 0.20 -8.22 -12.23
N GLY A 43 -0.99 -8.38 -12.77
CA GLY A 43 -1.35 -9.49 -13.66
C GLY A 43 -0.32 -9.85 -14.74
N GLY A 44 0.36 -8.85 -15.33
CA GLY A 44 1.41 -9.06 -16.32
C GLY A 44 2.72 -9.67 -15.79
N ASN A 45 2.89 -9.73 -14.46
CA ASN A 45 4.04 -10.34 -13.80
C ASN A 45 3.72 -11.75 -13.28
N ILE A 46 2.44 -12.15 -13.30
CA ILE A 46 1.97 -13.42 -12.74
C ILE A 46 2.09 -14.50 -13.80
N GLY A 47 2.89 -15.50 -13.49
CA GLY A 47 3.03 -16.70 -14.31
C GLY A 47 1.96 -17.76 -14.03
N ALA A 48 2.16 -18.95 -14.57
CA ALA A 48 1.22 -20.06 -14.42
C ALA A 48 1.25 -20.70 -13.01
N ASP A 49 2.36 -20.54 -12.28
CA ASP A 49 2.58 -21.11 -10.95
C ASP A 49 3.49 -20.22 -10.10
N ALA A 50 3.61 -20.56 -8.81
CA ALA A 50 4.40 -19.82 -7.85
C ALA A 50 5.89 -19.76 -8.23
N ALA A 51 6.45 -20.81 -8.85
CA ALA A 51 7.86 -20.84 -9.24
C ALA A 51 8.18 -19.81 -10.33
N GLN A 52 7.27 -19.59 -11.27
CA GLN A 52 7.43 -18.56 -12.31
C GLN A 52 7.34 -17.15 -11.72
N VAL A 53 6.43 -16.91 -10.77
CA VAL A 53 6.35 -15.61 -10.08
C VAL A 53 7.57 -15.42 -9.18
N ARG A 54 8.06 -16.46 -8.53
CA ARG A 54 9.30 -16.43 -7.74
C ARG A 54 10.48 -15.98 -8.60
N ALA A 55 10.61 -16.47 -9.82
CA ALA A 55 11.67 -16.04 -10.73
C ALA A 55 11.58 -14.53 -11.06
N VAL A 56 10.37 -13.95 -11.12
CA VAL A 56 10.16 -12.49 -11.24
C VAL A 56 10.66 -11.78 -9.98
N SER A 57 10.27 -12.24 -8.79
CA SER A 57 10.68 -11.66 -7.51
C SER A 57 12.20 -11.74 -7.29
N ASP A 58 12.81 -12.85 -7.68
CA ASP A 58 14.27 -13.03 -7.62
C ASP A 58 14.99 -12.04 -8.55
N ALA A 59 14.45 -11.77 -9.75
CA ALA A 59 15.00 -10.79 -10.69
C ALA A 59 14.88 -9.33 -10.20
N LEU A 60 13.87 -9.02 -9.38
CA LEU A 60 13.68 -7.72 -8.73
C LEU A 60 14.64 -7.52 -7.55
N THR A 61 15.17 -8.59 -6.97
CA THR A 61 16.01 -8.55 -5.77
C THR A 61 17.48 -8.39 -6.16
N LEU A 62 17.97 -7.14 -6.13
CA LEU A 62 19.37 -6.83 -6.49
C LEU A 62 20.37 -7.28 -5.43
N ASP A 63 20.00 -7.18 -4.16
CA ASP A 63 20.79 -7.60 -3.00
C ASP A 63 19.90 -8.40 -2.04
N PRO A 64 20.09 -9.70 -1.94
CA PRO A 64 19.34 -10.53 -1.00
C PRO A 64 19.56 -10.18 0.49
N ALA A 65 20.67 -9.49 0.82
CA ALA A 65 20.93 -9.01 2.18
C ALA A 65 20.12 -7.74 2.51
N LEU A 66 19.52 -7.10 1.52
CA LEU A 66 18.64 -5.95 1.69
C LEU A 66 17.53 -5.96 0.63
N PRO A 67 16.59 -6.93 0.69
CA PRO A 67 15.58 -7.11 -0.34
C PRO A 67 14.68 -5.88 -0.48
N PRO A 68 14.15 -5.60 -1.70
CA PRO A 68 13.11 -4.58 -1.86
C PRO A 68 11.79 -5.04 -1.23
N LEU A 69 10.87 -4.11 -1.03
CA LEU A 69 9.48 -4.46 -0.72
C LEU A 69 8.80 -4.94 -2.02
N ILE A 70 8.48 -6.22 -2.11
CA ILE A 70 7.77 -6.82 -3.26
C ILE A 70 6.34 -7.07 -2.82
N ALA A 71 5.42 -6.25 -3.31
CA ALA A 71 4.02 -6.25 -2.91
C ALA A 71 3.12 -6.97 -3.92
N ILE A 72 1.97 -7.43 -3.44
CA ILE A 72 0.90 -8.01 -4.25
C ILE A 72 -0.45 -7.68 -3.62
N ASP A 73 -1.50 -7.43 -4.44
CA ASP A 73 -2.89 -7.32 -3.97
C ASP A 73 -3.52 -8.72 -3.89
N GLU A 74 -3.33 -9.40 -2.80
CA GLU A 74 -3.93 -10.72 -2.58
C GLU A 74 -4.95 -10.67 -1.44
N GLU A 75 -6.11 -10.00 -1.71
CA GLU A 75 -7.24 -9.90 -0.77
C GLU A 75 -8.07 -11.20 -0.76
N GLY A 76 -7.95 -11.98 -1.81
CA GLY A 76 -8.84 -13.10 -2.13
C GLY A 76 -10.17 -12.64 -2.74
N GLY A 77 -10.96 -13.60 -3.20
CA GLY A 77 -12.25 -13.32 -3.82
C GLY A 77 -12.14 -12.53 -5.12
N VAL A 78 -12.69 -11.30 -5.13
CA VAL A 78 -12.74 -10.45 -6.35
C VAL A 78 -11.42 -9.73 -6.65
N VAL A 79 -10.56 -9.55 -5.66
CA VAL A 79 -9.23 -8.96 -5.82
C VAL A 79 -8.18 -9.99 -5.41
N ARG A 80 -7.67 -10.69 -6.40
CA ARG A 80 -6.59 -11.65 -6.26
C ARG A 80 -5.73 -11.63 -7.51
N ARG A 81 -4.43 -11.83 -7.36
CA ARG A 81 -3.48 -11.92 -8.47
C ARG A 81 -3.08 -13.36 -8.75
N LEU A 82 -3.07 -14.22 -7.71
CA LEU A 82 -2.67 -15.63 -7.81
C LEU A 82 -3.87 -16.49 -8.24
N PRO A 83 -3.90 -17.05 -9.47
CA PRO A 83 -5.04 -17.83 -9.95
C PRO A 83 -5.33 -19.09 -9.13
N TRP A 84 -4.33 -19.58 -8.40
CA TRP A 84 -4.44 -20.76 -7.52
C TRP A 84 -4.87 -20.44 -6.08
N ASP A 85 -4.98 -19.15 -5.68
CA ASP A 85 -5.67 -18.81 -4.44
C ASP A 85 -7.18 -19.03 -4.62
N ILE A 86 -7.68 -20.12 -4.05
CA ILE A 86 -9.09 -20.48 -4.03
C ILE A 86 -9.74 -20.19 -2.69
N LEU A 87 -9.02 -19.54 -1.76
CA LEU A 87 -9.49 -19.22 -0.42
C LEU A 87 -10.57 -18.13 -0.48
N PRO A 88 -11.49 -18.09 0.51
CA PRO A 88 -12.55 -17.08 0.55
C PRO A 88 -11.97 -15.68 0.72
N GLY A 89 -12.52 -14.68 -0.01
CA GLY A 89 -12.27 -13.27 0.20
C GLY A 89 -13.30 -12.61 1.09
N GLY A 90 -13.31 -11.28 1.20
CA GLY A 90 -14.05 -10.49 2.18
C GLY A 90 -15.46 -10.97 2.50
N ARG A 91 -16.36 -11.05 1.50
CA ARG A 91 -17.74 -11.54 1.72
C ARG A 91 -17.81 -12.99 2.23
N GLY A 92 -16.92 -13.86 1.76
CA GLY A 92 -16.83 -15.24 2.24
C GLY A 92 -16.34 -15.30 3.68
N LEU A 93 -15.34 -14.49 4.02
CA LEU A 93 -14.78 -14.38 5.36
C LEU A 93 -15.80 -13.88 6.40
N GLN A 94 -16.77 -13.03 6.02
CA GLN A 94 -17.84 -12.58 6.92
C GLN A 94 -18.70 -13.74 7.45
N THR A 95 -18.69 -14.91 6.81
CA THR A 95 -19.45 -16.09 7.23
C THR A 95 -18.65 -17.06 8.09
N LEU A 96 -17.36 -16.83 8.24
CA LEU A 96 -16.42 -17.64 9.03
C LEU A 96 -16.28 -17.07 10.45
N ASP A 97 -15.85 -17.92 11.40
CA ASP A 97 -15.40 -17.45 12.70
C ASP A 97 -13.99 -16.82 12.63
N LEU A 98 -13.52 -16.26 13.74
CA LEU A 98 -12.26 -15.52 13.76
C LEU A 98 -11.05 -16.44 13.59
N THR A 99 -11.05 -17.63 14.17
CA THR A 99 -9.98 -18.62 13.99
C THR A 99 -9.88 -19.08 12.54
N GLN A 100 -11.02 -19.30 11.89
CA GLN A 100 -11.06 -19.64 10.47
C GLN A 100 -10.58 -18.46 9.60
N THR A 101 -10.85 -17.21 10.00
CA THR A 101 -10.36 -16.01 9.31
C THR A 101 -8.84 -15.93 9.40
N GLU A 102 -8.28 -16.11 10.58
CA GLU A 102 -6.82 -16.16 10.82
C GLU A 102 -6.16 -17.26 9.98
N ASP A 103 -6.71 -18.49 10.02
CA ASP A 103 -6.22 -19.62 9.22
C ASP A 103 -6.21 -19.33 7.70
N VAL A 104 -7.24 -18.64 7.19
CA VAL A 104 -7.32 -18.26 5.78
C VAL A 104 -6.22 -17.24 5.42
N PHE A 105 -5.99 -16.24 6.27
CA PHE A 105 -4.93 -15.26 6.03
C PHE A 105 -3.54 -15.89 6.16
N ALA A 106 -3.30 -16.80 7.11
CA ALA A 106 -2.05 -17.55 7.21
C ALA A 106 -1.78 -18.39 5.95
N GLN A 107 -2.79 -19.10 5.43
CA GLN A 107 -2.66 -19.88 4.20
C GLN A 107 -2.40 -18.97 2.98
N ARG A 108 -3.11 -17.85 2.86
CA ARG A 108 -2.92 -16.86 1.79
C ARG A 108 -1.52 -16.23 1.87
N ALA A 109 -1.07 -15.84 3.05
CA ALA A 109 0.28 -15.33 3.27
C ALA A 109 1.35 -16.34 2.82
N ALA A 110 1.16 -17.63 3.08
CA ALA A 110 2.05 -18.68 2.60
C ALA A 110 2.09 -18.75 1.06
N LEU A 111 0.92 -18.65 0.38
CA LEU A 111 0.87 -18.58 -1.09
C LEU A 111 1.62 -17.35 -1.63
N VAL A 112 1.47 -16.19 -1.00
CA VAL A 112 2.20 -14.97 -1.34
C VAL A 112 3.70 -15.17 -1.14
N ALA A 113 4.14 -15.67 0.00
CA ALA A 113 5.54 -15.90 0.31
C ALA A 113 6.22 -16.90 -0.64
N GLU A 114 5.49 -17.92 -1.10
CA GLU A 114 5.97 -18.87 -2.12
C GLU A 114 6.39 -18.16 -3.41
N THR A 115 5.73 -17.06 -3.77
CA THR A 115 6.06 -16.27 -4.97
C THR A 115 7.28 -15.36 -4.79
N GLY A 116 7.82 -15.24 -3.58
CA GLY A 116 8.87 -14.30 -3.23
C GLY A 116 8.40 -12.88 -2.96
N ALA A 117 7.10 -12.60 -3.08
CA ALA A 117 6.51 -11.38 -2.54
C ALA A 117 6.59 -11.41 -1.00
N ASN A 118 6.83 -10.25 -0.41
CA ASN A 118 7.06 -10.11 1.03
C ASN A 118 6.11 -9.09 1.69
N VAL A 119 5.24 -8.46 0.90
CA VAL A 119 4.18 -7.53 1.36
C VAL A 119 2.86 -7.97 0.75
N ASN A 120 1.82 -8.14 1.57
CA ASN A 120 0.45 -8.32 1.07
C ASN A 120 -0.37 -7.05 1.26
N PHE A 121 -0.84 -6.44 0.17
CA PHE A 121 -1.86 -5.39 0.18
C PHE A 121 -3.25 -6.05 0.28
N GLY A 122 -3.49 -6.84 1.33
CA GLY A 122 -4.61 -7.78 1.42
C GLY A 122 -5.67 -7.47 2.45
N ILE A 123 -5.40 -6.64 3.48
CA ILE A 123 -6.30 -6.47 4.61
C ILE A 123 -7.19 -5.23 4.43
N ILE A 124 -8.47 -5.49 4.09
CA ILE A 124 -9.48 -4.44 3.91
C ILE A 124 -10.05 -4.04 5.26
N ALA A 125 -9.56 -2.93 5.81
CA ALA A 125 -10.04 -2.34 7.06
C ALA A 125 -11.20 -1.34 6.84
N ASP A 126 -11.65 -1.17 5.60
CA ASP A 126 -12.80 -0.32 5.27
C ASP A 126 -14.11 -0.88 5.84
N VAL A 127 -14.96 0.02 6.35
CA VAL A 127 -16.33 -0.31 6.77
C VAL A 127 -17.29 0.14 5.67
N PRO A 128 -18.07 -0.76 5.03
CA PRO A 128 -19.00 -0.37 3.99
C PRO A 128 -20.17 0.44 4.57
N ALA A 129 -20.55 1.54 3.92
CA ALA A 129 -21.72 2.32 4.34
C ALA A 129 -23.01 1.49 4.30
N ASP A 130 -23.13 0.57 3.34
CA ASP A 130 -24.20 -0.41 3.21
C ASP A 130 -23.78 -1.56 2.26
N ALA A 131 -24.67 -2.53 2.06
CA ALA A 131 -24.41 -3.69 1.21
C ALA A 131 -24.26 -3.38 -0.29
N SER A 132 -24.63 -2.17 -0.74
CA SER A 132 -24.48 -1.70 -2.12
C SER A 132 -23.19 -0.90 -2.33
N SER A 133 -22.45 -0.60 -1.27
CA SER A 133 -21.18 0.10 -1.33
C SER A 133 -20.17 -0.65 -2.23
N PHE A 134 -19.41 0.09 -3.00
CA PHE A 134 -18.32 -0.42 -3.84
C PHE A 134 -17.39 -1.38 -3.07
N ILE A 135 -17.07 -1.07 -1.80
CA ILE A 135 -16.16 -1.86 -1.01
C ILE A 135 -16.83 -3.08 -0.32
N ALA A 136 -18.17 -3.17 -0.29
CA ALA A 136 -18.90 -4.17 0.50
C ALA A 136 -18.57 -5.63 0.15
N SER A 137 -18.17 -5.92 -1.10
CA SER A 137 -17.77 -7.27 -1.52
C SER A 137 -16.35 -7.64 -1.05
N ARG A 138 -15.53 -6.65 -0.69
CA ARG A 138 -14.14 -6.79 -0.27
C ARG A 138 -13.97 -6.67 1.25
N ALA A 139 -14.85 -5.91 1.93
CA ALA A 139 -14.78 -5.63 3.36
C ALA A 139 -14.84 -6.92 4.21
N LEU A 140 -14.05 -6.96 5.28
CA LEU A 140 -13.99 -8.10 6.22
C LEU A 140 -15.18 -8.14 7.18
N GLY A 141 -15.89 -7.02 7.38
CA GLY A 141 -17.10 -6.92 8.19
C GLY A 141 -18.16 -6.04 7.56
N ALA A 142 -19.41 -6.18 8.00
CA ALA A 142 -20.53 -5.33 7.58
C ALA A 142 -20.65 -4.05 8.43
N ASP A 143 -19.96 -4.00 9.55
CA ASP A 143 -19.92 -2.91 10.53
C ASP A 143 -18.55 -2.85 11.20
N ALA A 144 -18.30 -1.76 11.96
CA ALA A 144 -17.02 -1.52 12.59
C ALA A 144 -16.60 -2.61 13.59
N ASP A 145 -17.53 -3.21 14.33
CA ASP A 145 -17.20 -4.25 15.32
C ASP A 145 -16.76 -5.55 14.62
N SER A 146 -17.53 -6.01 13.65
CA SER A 146 -17.23 -7.23 12.91
C SER A 146 -16.00 -7.07 12.01
N ALA A 147 -15.76 -5.87 11.45
CA ALA A 147 -14.57 -5.55 10.69
C ALA A 147 -13.32 -5.55 11.59
N SER A 148 -13.38 -4.87 12.75
CA SER A 148 -12.24 -4.80 13.69
C SER A 148 -11.77 -6.18 14.12
N ALA A 149 -12.71 -7.05 14.54
CA ALA A 149 -12.36 -8.39 14.99
C ALA A 149 -11.66 -9.23 13.89
N ARG A 150 -12.12 -9.11 12.63
CA ARG A 150 -11.53 -9.86 11.51
C ARG A 150 -10.24 -9.22 10.98
N VAL A 151 -10.10 -7.91 11.09
CA VAL A 151 -8.83 -7.23 10.77
C VAL A 151 -7.74 -7.69 11.73
N THR A 152 -8.03 -7.78 13.05
CA THR A 152 -7.09 -8.38 14.01
C THR A 152 -6.71 -9.80 13.59
N ALA A 153 -7.69 -10.68 13.38
CA ALA A 153 -7.41 -12.06 12.96
C ALA A 153 -6.64 -12.16 11.63
N ALA A 154 -6.85 -11.21 10.72
CA ALA A 154 -6.13 -11.17 9.45
C ALA A 154 -4.65 -10.79 9.65
N VAL A 155 -4.36 -9.79 10.48
CA VAL A 155 -2.99 -9.40 10.84
C VAL A 155 -2.28 -10.54 11.57
N ASP A 156 -2.93 -11.16 12.57
CA ASP A 156 -2.39 -12.31 13.30
C ASP A 156 -2.06 -13.47 12.34
N GLY A 157 -2.91 -13.71 11.32
CA GLY A 157 -2.69 -14.76 10.32
C GLY A 157 -1.50 -14.48 9.38
N GLU A 158 -1.19 -13.22 9.07
CA GLU A 158 -0.06 -12.85 8.23
C GLU A 158 1.26 -12.71 9.02
N GLU A 159 1.17 -12.61 10.37
CA GLU A 159 2.32 -12.36 11.23
C GLU A 159 3.46 -13.37 10.98
N GLY A 160 4.67 -12.85 10.82
CA GLY A 160 5.87 -13.67 10.59
C GLY A 160 5.97 -14.35 9.22
N ILE A 161 4.95 -14.20 8.33
CA ILE A 161 4.94 -14.80 7.00
C ILE A 161 5.16 -13.74 5.91
N VAL A 162 4.32 -12.69 5.86
CA VAL A 162 4.45 -11.52 4.98
C VAL A 162 4.22 -10.24 5.79
N LEU A 163 4.60 -9.08 5.26
CA LEU A 163 4.25 -7.79 5.85
C LEU A 163 2.79 -7.49 5.51
N SER A 164 1.98 -7.24 6.53
CA SER A 164 0.56 -6.94 6.39
C SER A 164 0.31 -5.47 6.09
N THR A 165 -0.73 -5.19 5.32
CA THR A 165 -1.12 -3.82 4.97
C THR A 165 -2.59 -3.60 5.19
N LEU A 166 -2.92 -2.60 6.02
CA LEU A 166 -4.29 -2.13 6.21
C LEU A 166 -4.65 -1.12 5.12
N LYS A 167 -5.82 -1.27 4.48
CA LYS A 167 -6.29 -0.35 3.45
C LYS A 167 -7.81 -0.18 3.44
N HIS A 168 -8.30 0.95 2.97
CA HIS A 168 -7.64 2.15 2.46
C HIS A 168 -7.85 3.30 3.45
N PHE A 169 -6.85 3.61 4.26
CA PHE A 169 -6.96 4.63 5.32
C PHE A 169 -7.33 6.00 4.72
N PRO A 170 -8.24 6.77 5.33
CA PRO A 170 -8.93 6.55 6.60
C PRO A 170 -10.26 5.77 6.49
N GLY A 171 -10.59 5.18 5.38
CA GLY A 171 -11.76 4.34 5.16
C GLY A 171 -12.50 4.67 3.87
N HIS A 172 -12.35 3.84 2.84
CA HIS A 172 -12.98 4.05 1.51
C HIS A 172 -14.49 3.83 1.56
N GLY A 173 -15.00 3.09 2.55
CA GLY A 173 -16.42 2.82 2.70
C GLY A 173 -17.28 4.03 3.05
N ALA A 174 -16.67 5.12 3.55
CA ALA A 174 -17.36 6.33 3.98
C ALA A 174 -17.93 7.21 2.84
N ALA A 175 -17.48 7.00 1.60
CA ALA A 175 -17.92 7.80 0.46
C ALA A 175 -18.52 6.94 -0.65
N PRO A 176 -19.59 7.39 -1.33
CA PRO A 176 -20.06 6.74 -2.54
C PRO A 176 -19.08 7.00 -3.68
N GLY A 177 -18.87 5.99 -4.52
CA GLY A 177 -18.06 6.10 -5.73
C GLY A 177 -16.78 5.29 -5.71
N ASP A 178 -16.18 5.18 -6.88
CA ASP A 178 -14.98 4.42 -7.14
C ASP A 178 -13.81 5.39 -7.36
N SER A 179 -12.77 5.28 -6.55
CA SER A 179 -11.58 6.15 -6.64
C SER A 179 -10.73 5.92 -7.89
N HIS A 180 -10.99 4.88 -8.68
CA HIS A 180 -10.30 4.66 -9.95
C HIS A 180 -10.69 5.69 -11.04
N HIS A 181 -11.79 6.44 -10.88
CA HIS A 181 -12.31 7.35 -11.91
C HIS A 181 -12.60 8.77 -11.41
N SER A 182 -12.54 8.99 -10.10
CA SER A 182 -12.83 10.28 -9.47
C SER A 182 -12.19 10.34 -8.10
N ILE A 183 -12.27 11.50 -7.43
CA ILE A 183 -11.94 11.62 -6.01
C ILE A 183 -13.26 11.56 -5.23
N PRO A 184 -13.62 10.40 -4.64
CA PRO A 184 -14.80 10.31 -3.81
C PRO A 184 -14.66 11.24 -2.59
N SER A 185 -15.77 11.77 -2.10
CA SER A 185 -15.75 12.64 -0.93
C SER A 185 -16.87 12.35 0.05
N THR A 186 -16.59 12.60 1.32
CA THR A 186 -17.56 12.51 2.40
C THR A 186 -17.49 13.76 3.30
N ALA A 187 -18.61 14.14 3.89
CA ALA A 187 -18.68 15.19 4.92
C ALA A 187 -18.59 14.61 6.35
N MET A 188 -18.19 13.35 6.50
CA MET A 188 -18.00 12.71 7.79
C MET A 188 -17.02 13.53 8.64
N THR A 189 -17.42 13.85 9.86
CA THR A 189 -16.57 14.57 10.83
C THR A 189 -15.57 13.62 11.47
N LEU A 190 -14.48 14.17 12.02
CA LEU A 190 -13.49 13.39 12.76
C LEU A 190 -14.12 12.57 13.90
N ALA A 191 -15.07 13.14 14.64
CA ALA A 191 -15.76 12.44 15.73
C ALA A 191 -16.61 11.25 15.23
N GLN A 192 -17.25 11.38 14.07
CA GLN A 192 -17.99 10.26 13.44
C GLN A 192 -17.04 9.18 12.96
N TRP A 193 -15.94 9.57 12.32
CA TRP A 193 -14.89 8.67 11.88
C TRP A 193 -14.30 7.86 13.05
N GLN A 194 -13.93 8.54 14.15
CA GLN A 194 -13.43 7.90 15.37
C GLN A 194 -14.42 6.90 15.98
N ALA A 195 -15.72 7.17 15.89
CA ALA A 195 -16.76 6.28 16.41
C ALA A 195 -17.01 5.04 15.55
N GLY A 196 -16.62 5.05 14.27
CA GLY A 196 -16.92 4.00 13.29
C GLY A 196 -15.69 3.56 12.50
N ASP A 197 -15.41 4.26 11.40
CA ASP A 197 -14.43 3.84 10.38
C ASP A 197 -12.99 3.73 10.90
N ALA A 198 -12.60 4.47 11.93
CA ALA A 198 -11.29 4.38 12.57
C ALA A 198 -11.03 3.01 13.24
N ARG A 199 -12.08 2.37 13.74
CA ARG A 199 -11.95 1.23 14.66
C ARG A 199 -11.25 0.01 14.05
N PRO A 200 -11.53 -0.43 12.81
CA PRO A 200 -10.79 -1.52 12.20
C PRO A 200 -9.30 -1.19 11.96
N PHE A 201 -8.99 0.07 11.62
CA PHE A 201 -7.59 0.49 11.46
C PHE A 201 -6.87 0.47 12.81
N ILE A 202 -7.48 0.99 13.88
CA ILE A 202 -6.93 0.92 15.24
C ILE A 202 -6.68 -0.54 15.63
N ALA A 203 -7.65 -1.42 15.41
CA ALA A 203 -7.53 -2.85 15.74
C ALA A 203 -6.37 -3.53 14.98
N GLY A 204 -6.18 -3.20 13.70
CA GLY A 204 -5.05 -3.73 12.92
C GLY A 204 -3.70 -3.13 13.31
N ILE A 205 -3.64 -1.84 13.68
CA ILE A 205 -2.44 -1.20 14.22
C ILE A 205 -2.05 -1.86 15.56
N ASP A 206 -3.01 -2.04 16.46
CA ASP A 206 -2.81 -2.68 17.76
C ASP A 206 -2.37 -4.16 17.61
N ALA A 207 -2.80 -4.84 16.53
CA ALA A 207 -2.37 -6.18 16.18
C ALA A 207 -0.98 -6.23 15.53
N GLY A 208 -0.38 -5.10 15.18
CA GLY A 208 0.99 -5.01 14.68
C GLY A 208 1.14 -4.96 13.16
N ALA A 209 0.11 -4.52 12.42
CA ALA A 209 0.22 -4.31 10.98
C ALA A 209 1.39 -3.39 10.63
N GLU A 210 2.21 -3.78 9.65
CA GLU A 210 3.46 -3.09 9.33
C GLU A 210 3.30 -1.97 8.30
N LEU A 211 2.24 -2.02 7.46
CA LEU A 211 1.96 -0.96 6.48
C LEU A 211 0.53 -0.42 6.62
N LEU A 212 0.39 0.88 6.37
CA LEU A 212 -0.90 1.56 6.29
C LEU A 212 -1.00 2.27 4.95
N MET A 213 -1.94 1.81 4.10
CA MET A 213 -2.14 2.38 2.77
C MET A 213 -3.20 3.47 2.80
N PHE A 214 -2.82 4.67 2.35
CA PHE A 214 -3.67 5.84 2.29
C PHE A 214 -4.43 5.92 0.96
N GLY A 215 -5.75 5.87 1.03
CA GLY A 215 -6.63 6.00 -0.13
C GLY A 215 -6.76 7.44 -0.64
N HIS A 216 -7.42 7.60 -1.78
CA HIS A 216 -7.55 8.89 -2.48
C HIS A 216 -8.90 9.57 -2.26
N LEU A 217 -9.66 9.21 -1.23
CA LEU A 217 -10.89 9.94 -0.94
C LEU A 217 -10.65 11.16 -0.04
N ALA A 218 -11.54 12.16 -0.12
CA ALA A 218 -11.50 13.37 0.69
C ALA A 218 -12.56 13.34 1.80
N TYR A 219 -12.15 13.55 3.03
CA TYR A 219 -13.03 13.80 4.19
C TYR A 219 -13.14 15.29 4.43
N THR A 220 -14.04 15.95 3.71
CA THR A 220 -14.11 17.41 3.59
C THR A 220 -14.32 18.16 4.90
N ALA A 221 -14.82 17.50 5.95
CA ALA A 221 -14.95 18.08 7.29
C ALA A 221 -13.65 17.96 8.12
N VAL A 222 -12.64 17.21 7.65
CA VAL A 222 -11.33 17.04 8.28
C VAL A 222 -10.25 17.74 7.45
N ASP A 223 -10.15 17.36 6.17
CA ASP A 223 -9.27 17.97 5.18
C ASP A 223 -9.91 17.80 3.78
N PRO A 224 -10.01 18.87 2.97
CA PRO A 224 -10.63 18.81 1.66
C PRO A 224 -9.78 18.11 0.57
N VAL A 225 -8.49 17.86 0.81
CA VAL A 225 -7.63 17.15 -0.14
C VAL A 225 -7.75 15.64 0.02
N PRO A 226 -7.39 14.83 -1.00
CA PRO A 226 -7.32 13.38 -0.86
C PRO A 226 -6.49 12.94 0.34
N ALA A 227 -6.93 11.93 1.07
CA ALA A 227 -6.25 11.50 2.30
C ALA A 227 -4.78 11.16 2.09
N SER A 228 -4.42 10.54 0.94
CA SER A 228 -3.03 10.27 0.56
C SER A 228 -2.14 11.52 0.40
N LEU A 229 -2.75 12.72 0.29
CA LEU A 229 -2.05 14.00 0.16
C LEU A 229 -2.30 14.93 1.36
N SER A 230 -3.01 14.46 2.39
CA SER A 230 -3.42 15.24 3.56
C SER A 230 -2.43 15.10 4.72
N ALA A 231 -1.73 16.16 5.05
CA ALA A 231 -0.88 16.21 6.25
C ALA A 231 -1.68 15.89 7.52
N ARG A 232 -2.93 16.35 7.61
CA ARG A 232 -3.79 16.11 8.79
C ARG A 232 -4.07 14.62 8.99
N TRP A 233 -4.34 13.85 7.93
CA TRP A 233 -4.58 12.41 8.06
C TRP A 233 -3.31 11.64 8.44
N HIS A 234 -2.13 12.10 7.99
CA HIS A 234 -0.85 11.52 8.40
C HIS A 234 -0.50 11.83 9.85
N GLU A 235 -0.76 13.06 10.34
CA GLU A 235 -0.66 13.40 11.76
C GLU A 235 -1.58 12.52 12.62
N ILE A 236 -2.84 12.32 12.21
CA ILE A 236 -3.76 11.42 12.92
C ILE A 236 -3.17 10.00 13.00
N ALA A 237 -2.71 9.45 11.88
CA ALA A 237 -2.14 8.09 11.86
C ALA A 237 -0.88 7.99 12.73
N ARG A 238 0.06 8.93 12.57
CA ARG A 238 1.36 8.87 13.25
C ARG A 238 1.25 9.24 14.72
N ASP A 239 0.62 10.38 15.04
CA ASP A 239 0.68 10.99 16.36
C ASP A 239 -0.51 10.59 17.25
N GLU A 240 -1.73 10.46 16.68
CA GLU A 240 -2.92 10.15 17.47
C GLU A 240 -3.18 8.64 17.57
N LEU A 241 -2.95 7.88 16.50
CA LEU A 241 -3.09 6.42 16.52
C LEU A 241 -1.78 5.69 16.85
N GLY A 242 -0.65 6.38 16.86
CA GLY A 242 0.66 5.81 17.19
C GLY A 242 1.20 4.81 16.16
N PHE A 243 0.78 4.93 14.89
CA PHE A 243 1.27 4.03 13.85
C PHE A 243 2.76 4.27 13.54
N ASP A 244 3.60 3.28 13.77
CA ASP A 244 5.06 3.35 13.69
C ASP A 244 5.64 2.63 12.45
N GLY A 245 4.78 2.00 11.65
CA GLY A 245 5.11 1.30 10.41
C GLY A 245 5.25 2.25 9.21
N VAL A 246 5.23 1.68 8.01
CA VAL A 246 5.33 2.42 6.74
C VAL A 246 3.96 2.91 6.28
N MET A 247 3.81 4.22 6.13
CA MET A 247 2.67 4.86 5.47
C MET A 247 2.93 4.91 3.96
N ILE A 248 2.10 4.23 3.17
CA ILE A 248 2.22 4.17 1.72
C ILE A 248 0.96 4.73 1.05
N THR A 249 1.11 5.39 -0.09
CA THR A 249 -0.06 5.79 -0.89
C THR A 249 -0.71 4.58 -1.55
N ASP A 250 -2.02 4.63 -1.80
CA ASP A 250 -2.63 3.89 -2.90
C ASP A 250 -2.03 4.35 -4.24
N ASP A 251 -2.36 3.68 -5.33
CA ASP A 251 -1.82 3.98 -6.66
C ASP A 251 -2.02 5.44 -7.09
N LEU A 252 -0.94 6.22 -7.15
CA LEU A 252 -0.96 7.62 -7.60
C LEU A 252 -1.44 7.78 -9.05
N GLY A 253 -1.45 6.70 -9.84
CA GLY A 253 -2.05 6.67 -11.17
C GLY A 253 -3.56 6.93 -11.12
N MET A 254 -4.24 6.54 -10.05
CA MET A 254 -5.66 6.84 -9.83
C MET A 254 -5.90 8.35 -9.68
N LEU A 255 -5.03 9.06 -8.94
CA LEU A 255 -5.08 10.53 -8.88
C LEU A 255 -4.88 11.17 -10.26
N SER A 256 -3.90 10.69 -11.01
CA SER A 256 -3.62 11.21 -12.36
C SER A 256 -4.78 10.96 -13.31
N ALA A 257 -5.54 9.88 -13.13
CA ALA A 257 -6.73 9.52 -13.91
C ALA A 257 -8.04 10.17 -13.41
N SER A 258 -8.03 10.83 -12.23
CA SER A 258 -9.23 11.40 -11.59
C SER A 258 -9.93 12.53 -12.39
N GLY A 259 -9.28 13.07 -13.42
CA GLY A 259 -9.76 14.21 -14.18
C GLY A 259 -9.46 15.58 -13.56
N VAL A 260 -8.93 15.61 -12.34
CA VAL A 260 -8.54 16.85 -11.65
C VAL A 260 -7.18 17.32 -12.20
N ALA A 261 -7.13 18.54 -12.72
CA ALA A 261 -5.94 19.05 -13.41
C ALA A 261 -4.70 19.14 -12.51
N GLU A 262 -4.89 19.39 -11.23
CA GLU A 262 -3.85 19.51 -10.21
C GLU A 262 -3.09 18.19 -10.00
N TYR A 263 -3.76 17.04 -10.16
CA TYR A 263 -3.20 15.72 -9.89
C TYR A 263 -2.72 14.96 -11.13
N ARG A 264 -2.58 15.63 -12.28
CA ARG A 264 -2.16 14.98 -13.54
C ARG A 264 -0.70 14.54 -13.57
N ASP A 265 0.16 15.23 -12.81
CA ASP A 265 1.60 14.97 -12.83
C ASP A 265 1.99 14.02 -11.69
N PRO A 266 2.40 12.77 -12.00
CA PRO A 266 2.77 11.79 -10.98
C PRO A 266 3.99 12.21 -10.14
N VAL A 267 4.90 13.02 -10.71
CA VAL A 267 6.05 13.54 -9.97
C VAL A 267 5.61 14.51 -8.88
N SER A 268 4.72 15.46 -9.25
CA SER A 268 4.16 16.41 -8.28
C SER A 268 3.36 15.69 -7.19
N ASN A 269 2.56 14.69 -7.57
CA ASN A 269 1.79 13.87 -6.62
C ASN A 269 2.72 13.14 -5.64
N ALA A 270 3.81 12.53 -6.12
CA ALA A 270 4.78 11.85 -5.27
C ALA A 270 5.45 12.79 -4.26
N VAL A 271 5.87 13.98 -4.70
CA VAL A 271 6.47 14.98 -3.80
C VAL A 271 5.46 15.44 -2.76
N THR A 272 4.21 15.75 -3.17
CA THR A 272 3.15 16.18 -2.26
C THR A 272 2.78 15.09 -1.26
N ALA A 273 2.72 13.83 -1.69
CA ALA A 273 2.45 12.70 -0.80
C ALA A 273 3.54 12.53 0.29
N LEU A 274 4.82 12.66 -0.08
CA LEU A 274 5.93 12.65 0.89
C LEU A 274 5.90 13.86 1.83
N GLN A 275 5.56 15.05 1.33
CA GLN A 275 5.36 16.26 2.16
C GLN A 275 4.24 16.06 3.18
N ALA A 276 3.16 15.40 2.77
CA ALA A 276 2.01 15.12 3.62
C ALA A 276 2.31 14.13 4.76
N GLY A 277 3.32 13.26 4.59
CA GLY A 277 3.71 12.32 5.62
C GLY A 277 3.87 10.87 5.16
N ASN A 278 3.54 10.53 3.90
CA ASN A 278 3.82 9.18 3.41
C ASN A 278 5.31 8.85 3.48
N ASP A 279 5.62 7.61 3.76
CA ASP A 279 6.99 7.08 3.76
C ASP A 279 7.33 6.43 2.42
N MET A 280 6.32 5.99 1.68
CA MET A 280 6.48 5.38 0.36
C MET A 280 5.36 5.82 -0.59
N VAL A 281 5.68 5.93 -1.87
CA VAL A 281 4.72 6.26 -2.92
C VAL A 281 4.60 5.11 -3.90
N LEU A 282 3.36 4.75 -4.27
CA LEU A 282 3.03 3.68 -5.20
C LEU A 282 2.55 4.24 -6.54
N MET A 283 3.03 3.68 -7.66
CA MET A 283 2.58 4.06 -8.99
C MET A 283 2.39 2.82 -9.89
N VAL A 284 1.18 2.65 -10.40
CA VAL A 284 0.77 1.49 -11.22
C VAL A 284 0.03 1.92 -12.49
N ALA A 285 -1.16 2.52 -12.36
CA ALA A 285 -1.97 2.90 -13.51
C ALA A 285 -1.31 4.01 -14.32
N GLY A 286 -1.25 3.82 -15.64
CA GLY A 286 -0.61 4.79 -16.53
C GLY A 286 0.92 4.84 -16.44
N THR A 287 1.54 3.91 -15.68
CA THR A 287 2.99 3.84 -15.54
C THR A 287 3.68 3.41 -16.83
N THR A 288 4.90 3.88 -17.01
CA THR A 288 5.87 3.41 -18.00
C THR A 288 7.18 3.07 -17.29
N ALA A 289 8.15 2.50 -18.00
CA ALA A 289 9.47 2.24 -17.42
C ALA A 289 10.18 3.50 -16.89
N GLU A 290 9.78 4.67 -17.39
CA GLU A 290 10.37 5.97 -17.01
C GLU A 290 9.68 6.61 -15.80
N THR A 291 8.48 6.18 -15.42
CA THR A 291 7.67 6.89 -14.41
C THR A 291 8.32 6.85 -13.02
N ALA A 292 8.70 5.67 -12.51
CA ALA A 292 9.34 5.57 -11.19
C ALA A 292 10.71 6.28 -11.13
N PRO A 293 11.62 6.14 -12.14
CA PRO A 293 12.84 6.92 -12.16
C PRO A 293 12.61 8.43 -12.23
N GLN A 294 11.59 8.91 -12.95
CA GLN A 294 11.22 10.33 -12.97
C GLN A 294 10.68 10.80 -11.62
N MET A 295 9.89 9.99 -10.93
CA MET A 295 9.44 10.30 -9.56
C MET A 295 10.63 10.40 -8.61
N ALA A 296 11.57 9.45 -8.64
CA ALA A 296 12.79 9.50 -7.82
C ALA A 296 13.64 10.74 -8.13
N ALA A 297 13.80 11.11 -9.41
CA ALA A 297 14.50 12.31 -9.82
C ALA A 297 13.81 13.59 -9.32
N GLY A 298 12.48 13.67 -9.48
CA GLY A 298 11.69 14.81 -9.00
C GLY A 298 11.70 14.98 -7.48
N ILE A 299 11.81 13.89 -6.73
CA ILE A 299 11.99 13.92 -5.26
C ILE A 299 13.38 14.52 -4.93
N VAL A 300 14.44 14.12 -5.65
CA VAL A 300 15.79 14.72 -5.48
C VAL A 300 15.76 16.22 -5.77
N ASP A 301 15.12 16.63 -6.86
CA ASP A 301 14.99 18.03 -7.25
C ASP A 301 14.17 18.82 -6.22
N ALA A 302 13.09 18.21 -5.68
CA ALA A 302 12.29 18.83 -4.65
C ALA A 302 13.03 19.06 -3.33
N VAL A 303 13.99 18.19 -2.99
CA VAL A 303 14.89 18.42 -1.85
C VAL A 303 15.89 19.54 -2.16
N ALA A 304 16.45 19.54 -3.37
CA ALA A 304 17.45 20.54 -3.78
C ALA A 304 16.89 21.96 -3.84
N ASP A 305 15.61 22.11 -4.24
CA ASP A 305 14.93 23.42 -4.32
C ASP A 305 14.12 23.79 -3.07
N GLY A 306 14.13 22.93 -2.04
CA GLY A 306 13.52 23.18 -0.73
C GLY A 306 12.00 22.94 -0.66
N ARG A 307 11.38 22.39 -1.71
CA ARG A 307 9.96 21.96 -1.66
C ARG A 307 9.74 20.78 -0.72
N LEU A 308 10.65 19.81 -0.67
CA LEU A 308 10.64 18.71 0.30
C LEU A 308 11.82 18.87 1.25
N SER A 309 11.61 18.80 2.56
CA SER A 309 12.73 18.87 3.50
C SER A 309 13.57 17.59 3.44
N ALA A 310 14.90 17.72 3.50
CA ALA A 310 15.82 16.59 3.53
C ALA A 310 15.60 15.71 4.79
N GLU A 311 15.08 16.31 5.87
CA GLU A 311 14.72 15.59 7.09
C GLU A 311 13.51 14.69 6.86
N ARG A 312 12.45 15.19 6.22
CA ARG A 312 11.25 14.40 5.91
C ARG A 312 11.58 13.22 4.97
N LEU A 313 12.40 13.45 3.93
CA LEU A 313 12.84 12.37 3.04
C LEU A 313 13.67 11.31 3.78
N ARG A 314 14.58 11.75 4.66
CA ARG A 314 15.38 10.81 5.46
C ARG A 314 14.49 9.98 6.38
N ASP A 315 13.54 10.59 7.07
CA ASP A 315 12.59 9.92 7.95
C ASP A 315 11.74 8.88 7.19
N ALA A 316 11.21 9.24 6.02
CA ALA A 316 10.52 8.30 5.13
C ALA A 316 11.40 7.11 4.76
N ALA A 317 12.62 7.38 4.30
CA ALA A 317 13.56 6.34 3.91
C ALA A 317 13.97 5.44 5.09
N GLU A 318 14.02 5.98 6.31
CA GLU A 318 14.33 5.20 7.53
C GLU A 318 13.19 4.24 7.89
N HIS A 319 11.90 4.63 7.73
CA HIS A 319 10.78 3.71 7.93
C HIS A 319 10.83 2.54 6.93
N VAL A 320 10.99 2.84 5.65
CA VAL A 320 11.13 1.80 4.61
C VAL A 320 12.34 0.90 4.89
N MET A 321 13.47 1.48 5.26
CA MET A 321 14.70 0.74 5.53
C MET A 321 14.56 -0.20 6.73
N ARG A 322 13.85 0.21 7.79
CA ARG A 322 13.58 -0.68 8.95
C ARG A 322 12.86 -1.96 8.52
N LEU A 323 11.81 -1.88 7.69
CA LEU A 323 11.11 -3.07 7.20
C LEU A 323 12.01 -3.94 6.31
N ARG A 324 12.83 -3.33 5.45
CA ARG A 324 13.77 -4.09 4.59
C ARG A 324 14.84 -4.82 5.41
N VAL A 325 15.33 -4.21 6.48
CA VAL A 325 16.28 -4.86 7.43
C VAL A 325 15.60 -5.96 8.22
N GLN A 326 14.35 -5.79 8.64
CA GLN A 326 13.56 -6.83 9.29
C GLN A 326 13.42 -8.05 8.38
N LEU A 327 13.08 -7.86 7.10
CA LEU A 327 13.01 -8.93 6.09
C LEU A 327 14.36 -9.66 5.94
N ALA A 328 15.47 -8.92 5.92
CA ALA A 328 16.83 -9.47 5.78
C ALA A 328 17.29 -10.29 6.99
N GLY A 329 16.83 -9.94 8.18
CA GLY A 329 17.18 -10.62 9.44
C GLY A 329 16.51 -11.98 9.64
N GLY A 330 15.59 -12.36 8.78
CA GLY A 330 14.70 -13.50 8.96
C GLY A 330 13.61 -13.13 9.97
N ARG A 331 12.37 -13.26 9.59
CA ARG A 331 11.21 -13.06 10.48
C ARG A 331 11.11 -14.15 11.51
#